data_ff52a40f5e15c112b0605ba2ebeb12bb
#
_entry.id   ff52a40f5e15c112b0605ba2ebeb12bb
#
_cell.length_a   1.000
_cell.length_b   1.000
_cell.length_c   1.000
_cell.angle_alpha   90.00
_cell.angle_beta   90.00
_cell.angle_gamma   90.00
#
_symmetry.space_group_name_H-M   'P 1'
#
loop_
_entity.id
_entity.type
_entity.pdbx_description
1 polymer ?
#
loop_
_entity_poly.entity_id
_entity_poly.type
_entity_poly.pdbx_seq_one_letter_code
_entity_poly.pdbx_strand_id
1 'polypeptide(L)'
;MKNIMILGICRTGKTTFSKMIQKEFNNYQIIEVDTIISALQKTIPNIPIGFIHDNLKENKLPEFLNLLIEKNINKNGKELGFIINGDSILPEDLFKYFDLKEMIVYYFVAEKLSAQQILENCRKFDSKEEWTTRRSDEQLLNHFKFYKNVEKKIIKDCKKYNIKCIDISTDRQTIFKQLLDEIKQEINM
;
A
#
# COMPACT_ATOMS: atom_id res chain seq x y z
N MET A 1 5.94 19.10 4.84
CA MET A 1 4.75 18.24 5.13
C MET A 1 5.14 16.79 4.93
N LYS A 2 4.84 15.90 5.89
CA LYS A 2 5.16 14.46 5.78
C LYS A 2 4.35 13.77 4.69
N ASN A 3 4.95 12.89 3.92
CA ASN A 3 4.23 11.98 3.04
C ASN A 3 3.67 10.78 3.82
N ILE A 4 2.64 10.14 3.29
CA ILE A 4 1.95 9.03 3.95
C ILE A 4 2.05 7.79 3.08
N MET A 5 2.47 6.68 3.65
CA MET A 5 2.50 5.38 2.98
C MET A 5 1.51 4.42 3.61
N ILE A 6 0.55 3.95 2.82
CA ILE A 6 -0.41 2.93 3.21
C ILE A 6 -0.10 1.68 2.41
N LEU A 7 0.69 0.81 2.98
CA LEU A 7 1.26 -0.36 2.35
C LEU A 7 0.66 -1.66 2.92
N GLY A 8 1.05 -2.80 2.39
CA GLY A 8 0.62 -4.11 2.91
C GLY A 8 -0.16 -4.93 1.91
N ILE A 9 -0.72 -6.07 2.34
CA ILE A 9 -1.33 -7.04 1.42
C ILE A 9 -2.59 -6.52 0.74
N CYS A 10 -2.99 -7.18 -0.35
CA CYS A 10 -4.21 -6.86 -1.08
C CYS A 10 -5.47 -7.06 -0.20
N ARG A 11 -6.57 -6.38 -0.55
CA ARG A 11 -7.91 -6.46 0.10
C ARG A 11 -7.96 -6.01 1.57
N THR A 12 -6.97 -5.28 2.03
CA THR A 12 -6.92 -4.71 3.40
C THR A 12 -7.57 -3.32 3.52
N GLY A 13 -8.11 -2.76 2.43
CA GLY A 13 -8.81 -1.47 2.45
C GLY A 13 -7.89 -0.25 2.37
N LYS A 14 -6.65 -0.41 1.90
CA LYS A 14 -5.68 0.67 1.69
C LYS A 14 -6.27 1.83 0.89
N THR A 15 -6.86 1.54 -0.27
CA THR A 15 -7.49 2.56 -1.13
C THR A 15 -8.63 3.30 -0.43
N THR A 16 -9.44 2.59 0.36
CA THR A 16 -10.50 3.21 1.15
C THR A 16 -9.93 4.19 2.17
N PHE A 17 -8.91 3.78 2.90
CA PHE A 17 -8.27 4.61 3.91
C PHE A 17 -7.53 5.80 3.28
N SER A 18 -6.83 5.60 2.16
CA SER A 18 -6.18 6.68 1.39
C SER A 18 -7.17 7.76 0.97
N LYS A 19 -8.37 7.37 0.50
CA LYS A 19 -9.45 8.30 0.17
C LYS A 19 -10.00 9.04 1.39
N MET A 20 -10.07 8.39 2.56
CA MET A 20 -10.45 9.06 3.80
C MET A 20 -9.44 10.14 4.19
N ILE A 21 -8.14 9.84 4.11
CA ILE A 21 -7.07 10.82 4.36
C ILE A 21 -7.16 11.98 3.37
N GLN A 22 -7.28 11.70 2.07
CA GLN A 22 -7.38 12.75 1.04
C GLN A 22 -8.61 13.67 1.23
N LYS A 23 -9.72 13.12 1.69
CA LYS A 23 -10.93 13.90 2.00
C LYS A 23 -10.70 14.85 3.18
N GLU A 24 -9.93 14.43 4.16
CA GLU A 24 -9.59 15.24 5.35
C GLU A 24 -8.55 16.31 5.04
N PHE A 25 -7.57 15.97 4.18
CA PHE A 25 -6.43 16.82 3.83
C PHE A 25 -6.40 17.11 2.33
N ASN A 26 -6.97 18.22 1.91
CA ASN A 26 -7.14 18.59 0.49
C ASN A 26 -5.82 18.81 -0.28
N ASN A 27 -4.70 18.95 0.42
CA ASN A 27 -3.37 19.16 -0.13
C ASN A 27 -2.56 17.86 -0.31
N TYR A 28 -3.21 16.69 -0.20
CA TYR A 28 -2.60 15.40 -0.49
C TYR A 28 -3.07 14.81 -1.82
N GLN A 29 -2.14 14.24 -2.58
CA GLN A 29 -2.42 13.47 -3.79
C GLN A 29 -2.18 11.98 -3.55
N ILE A 30 -3.10 11.15 -4.03
CA ILE A 30 -2.95 9.68 -3.95
C ILE A 30 -2.12 9.21 -5.14
N ILE A 31 -1.08 8.42 -4.84
CA ILE A 31 -0.29 7.65 -5.81
C ILE A 31 -0.68 6.19 -5.66
N GLU A 32 -1.45 5.69 -6.63
CA GLU A 32 -1.81 4.27 -6.74
C GLU A 32 -0.66 3.50 -7.40
N VAL A 33 0.14 2.81 -6.61
CA VAL A 33 1.36 2.12 -7.06
C VAL A 33 1.06 1.06 -8.13
N ASP A 34 -0.02 0.31 -7.96
CA ASP A 34 -0.43 -0.74 -8.90
C ASP A 34 -0.76 -0.19 -10.30
N THR A 35 -1.33 1.02 -10.34
CA THR A 35 -1.61 1.73 -11.60
C THR A 35 -0.32 2.14 -12.31
N ILE A 36 0.66 2.64 -11.54
CA ILE A 36 1.98 3.01 -12.09
C ILE A 36 2.70 1.78 -12.64
N ILE A 37 2.78 0.68 -11.87
CA ILE A 37 3.40 -0.58 -12.31
C ILE A 37 2.76 -1.04 -13.63
N SER A 38 1.43 -1.13 -13.65
CA SER A 38 0.68 -1.60 -14.81
C SER A 38 0.91 -0.73 -16.05
N ALA A 39 0.97 0.59 -15.88
CA ALA A 39 1.22 1.52 -16.99
C ALA A 39 2.65 1.37 -17.53
N LEU A 40 3.64 1.33 -16.64
CA LEU A 40 5.05 1.19 -17.03
C LEU A 40 5.33 -0.14 -17.71
N GLN A 41 4.83 -1.25 -17.20
CA GLN A 41 4.99 -2.57 -17.81
C GLN A 41 4.35 -2.68 -19.19
N LYS A 42 3.22 -1.98 -19.42
CA LYS A 42 2.56 -1.95 -20.74
C LYS A 42 3.28 -1.09 -21.77
N THR A 43 4.00 -0.07 -21.33
CA THR A 43 4.57 0.94 -22.24
C THR A 43 6.07 0.78 -22.45
N ILE A 44 6.78 0.18 -21.49
CA ILE A 44 8.23 0.04 -21.52
C ILE A 44 8.60 -1.45 -21.43
N PRO A 45 9.01 -2.10 -22.53
CA PRO A 45 9.42 -3.50 -22.51
C PRO A 45 10.58 -3.73 -21.53
N ASN A 46 10.51 -4.80 -20.76
CA ASN A 46 11.56 -5.24 -19.83
C ASN A 46 11.95 -4.23 -18.73
N ILE A 47 11.06 -3.31 -18.39
CA ILE A 47 11.32 -2.39 -17.30
C ILE A 47 11.53 -3.17 -15.98
N PRO A 48 12.55 -2.87 -15.17
CA PRO A 48 12.80 -3.54 -13.90
C PRO A 48 11.91 -2.96 -12.78
N ILE A 49 10.63 -2.76 -13.06
CA ILE A 49 9.59 -2.30 -12.13
C ILE A 49 8.44 -3.29 -12.21
N GLY A 50 8.03 -3.83 -11.09
CA GLY A 50 6.98 -4.85 -11.08
C GLY A 50 6.31 -5.04 -9.73
N PHE A 51 5.27 -5.88 -9.78
CA PHE A 51 4.56 -6.34 -8.60
C PHE A 51 5.43 -7.28 -7.78
N ILE A 52 5.10 -7.44 -6.51
CA ILE A 52 5.81 -8.35 -5.60
C ILE A 52 5.81 -9.81 -6.11
N HIS A 53 4.81 -10.21 -6.88
CA HIS A 53 4.71 -11.56 -7.44
C HIS A 53 5.47 -11.73 -8.77
N ASP A 54 6.02 -10.68 -9.36
CA ASP A 54 6.80 -10.77 -10.61
C ASP A 54 8.19 -11.37 -10.40
N ASN A 55 8.62 -11.54 -9.14
CA ASN A 55 9.91 -12.15 -8.77
C ASN A 55 11.12 -11.53 -9.50
N LEU A 56 11.11 -10.21 -9.67
CA LEU A 56 12.20 -9.50 -10.31
C LEU A 56 13.50 -9.65 -9.51
N LYS A 57 14.61 -9.90 -10.19
CA LYS A 57 15.95 -10.00 -9.59
C LYS A 57 16.31 -8.72 -8.82
N GLU A 58 15.92 -7.58 -9.39
CA GLU A 58 16.01 -6.25 -8.81
C GLU A 58 14.72 -5.49 -9.16
N ASN A 59 14.01 -4.98 -8.18
CA ASN A 59 12.83 -4.16 -8.42
C ASN A 59 13.18 -2.69 -8.16
N LYS A 60 13.17 -1.88 -9.21
CA LYS A 60 13.44 -0.44 -9.15
C LYS A 60 12.24 0.41 -8.72
N LEU A 61 11.12 -0.21 -8.39
CA LEU A 61 9.91 0.51 -7.98
C LEU A 61 10.13 1.46 -6.78
N PRO A 62 10.79 1.03 -5.68
CA PRO A 62 10.98 1.92 -4.53
C PRO A 62 11.86 3.14 -4.86
N GLU A 63 12.94 2.94 -5.62
CA GLU A 63 13.81 4.01 -6.09
C GLU A 63 13.05 4.99 -7.00
N PHE A 64 12.27 4.46 -7.96
CA PHE A 64 11.42 5.26 -8.85
C PHE A 64 10.43 6.12 -8.08
N LEU A 65 9.73 5.56 -7.09
CA LEU A 65 8.75 6.29 -6.29
C LEU A 65 9.41 7.38 -5.43
N ASN A 66 10.57 7.09 -4.84
CA ASN A 66 11.30 8.12 -4.09
C ASN A 66 11.68 9.31 -4.98
N LEU A 67 12.25 9.04 -6.16
CA LEU A 67 12.59 10.08 -7.14
C LEU A 67 11.36 10.85 -7.62
N LEU A 68 10.22 10.17 -7.83
CA LEU A 68 8.96 10.82 -8.21
C LEU A 68 8.51 11.83 -7.15
N ILE A 69 8.56 11.45 -5.87
CA ILE A 69 8.22 12.32 -4.74
C ILE A 69 9.17 13.53 -4.69
N GLU A 70 10.49 13.30 -4.69
CA GLU A 70 11.48 14.35 -4.63
C GLU A 70 11.33 15.38 -5.76
N LYS A 71 11.13 14.91 -7.00
CA LYS A 71 11.00 15.82 -8.15
C LYS A 71 9.72 16.64 -8.11
N ASN A 72 8.62 16.08 -7.57
CA ASN A 72 7.37 16.81 -7.43
C ASN A 72 7.44 17.88 -6.33
N ILE A 73 8.04 17.58 -5.17
CA ILE A 73 8.25 18.54 -4.09
C ILE A 73 9.06 19.74 -4.59
N ASN A 74 10.18 19.49 -5.27
CA ASN A 74 11.07 20.54 -5.77
C ASN A 74 10.44 21.45 -6.84
N LYS A 75 9.48 20.93 -7.63
CA LYS A 75 8.91 21.67 -8.75
C LYS A 75 7.78 22.63 -8.36
N ASN A 76 7.00 22.29 -7.36
CA ASN A 76 5.72 22.96 -7.11
C ASN A 76 5.79 24.07 -6.05
N GLY A 77 6.89 24.22 -5.30
CA GLY A 77 7.07 25.28 -4.29
C GLY A 77 5.95 25.38 -3.23
N LYS A 78 4.99 24.44 -3.27
CA LYS A 78 3.87 24.33 -2.35
C LYS A 78 4.04 23.08 -1.51
N GLU A 79 3.56 23.13 -0.31
CA GLU A 79 3.45 21.97 0.57
C GLU A 79 2.37 21.01 0.05
N LEU A 80 2.71 20.21 -0.94
CA LEU A 80 1.89 19.13 -1.46
C LEU A 80 2.38 17.81 -0.84
N GLY A 81 1.50 17.09 -0.17
CA GLY A 81 1.77 15.76 0.37
C GLY A 81 1.34 14.66 -0.60
N PHE A 82 1.97 13.49 -0.47
CA PHE A 82 1.58 12.29 -1.20
C PHE A 82 1.09 11.22 -0.26
N ILE A 83 0.03 10.53 -0.67
CA ILE A 83 -0.44 9.28 -0.08
C ILE A 83 -0.07 8.16 -1.05
N ILE A 84 0.94 7.36 -0.71
CA ILE A 84 1.43 6.25 -1.53
C ILE A 84 0.69 5.00 -1.09
N ASN A 85 -0.07 4.41 -2.00
CA ASN A 85 -0.92 3.26 -1.73
C ASN A 85 -0.53 2.09 -2.63
N GLY A 86 -0.14 0.95 -2.02
CA GLY A 86 0.24 -0.23 -2.79
C GLY A 86 0.65 -1.43 -1.93
N ASP A 87 0.98 -2.54 -2.60
CA ASP A 87 1.39 -3.78 -1.94
C ASP A 87 2.82 -4.23 -2.30
N SER A 88 3.47 -3.53 -3.23
CA SER A 88 4.73 -3.96 -3.84
C SER A 88 5.98 -3.26 -3.29
N ILE A 89 5.87 -2.60 -2.13
CA ILE A 89 6.99 -2.05 -1.36
C ILE A 89 7.09 -2.83 -0.05
N LEU A 90 8.22 -3.48 0.18
CA LEU A 90 8.46 -4.23 1.42
C LEU A 90 9.10 -3.35 2.50
N PRO A 91 8.99 -3.72 3.80
CA PRO A 91 9.58 -2.94 4.89
C PRO A 91 11.09 -2.70 4.72
N GLU A 92 11.84 -3.64 4.14
CA GLU A 92 13.26 -3.49 3.86
C GLU A 92 13.58 -2.40 2.82
N ASP A 93 12.67 -2.18 1.84
CA ASP A 93 12.83 -1.16 0.81
C ASP A 93 12.73 0.25 1.37
N LEU A 94 11.92 0.44 2.44
CA LEU A 94 11.76 1.74 3.07
C LEU A 94 13.07 2.31 3.59
N PHE A 95 13.87 1.48 4.28
CA PHE A 95 15.15 1.91 4.84
C PHE A 95 16.21 2.19 3.79
N LYS A 96 16.10 1.56 2.63
CA LYS A 96 17.06 1.71 1.56
C LYS A 96 16.83 2.96 0.71
N TYR A 97 15.56 3.33 0.52
CA TYR A 97 15.19 4.31 -0.50
C TYR A 97 14.48 5.55 0.04
N PHE A 98 13.97 5.55 1.28
CA PHE A 98 13.14 6.66 1.78
C PHE A 98 13.67 7.24 3.09
N ASP A 99 13.56 8.57 3.26
CA ASP A 99 13.77 9.20 4.56
C ASP A 99 12.52 9.06 5.42
N LEU A 100 12.55 8.11 6.35
CA LEU A 100 11.41 7.79 7.21
C LEU A 100 11.04 8.91 8.20
N LYS A 101 11.91 9.91 8.42
CA LYS A 101 11.58 11.09 9.23
C LYS A 101 10.53 11.97 8.56
N GLU A 102 10.50 11.96 7.23
CA GLU A 102 9.57 12.71 6.39
C GLU A 102 8.34 11.89 5.99
N MET A 103 8.14 10.72 6.60
CA MET A 103 7.10 9.76 6.24
C MET A 103 6.26 9.32 7.44
N ILE A 104 4.95 9.14 7.21
CA ILE A 104 4.05 8.38 8.08
C ILE A 104 3.79 7.04 7.38
N VAL A 105 4.16 5.92 7.99
CA VAL A 105 4.11 4.61 7.35
C VAL A 105 3.23 3.64 8.12
N TYR A 106 2.25 3.05 7.44
CA TYR A 106 1.42 1.96 7.95
C TYR A 106 1.46 0.77 6.99
N TYR A 107 1.69 -0.43 7.53
CA TYR A 107 1.45 -1.69 6.83
C TYR A 107 0.13 -2.29 7.30
N PHE A 108 -0.78 -2.50 6.36
CA PHE A 108 -2.07 -3.16 6.62
C PHE A 108 -1.97 -4.66 6.33
N VAL A 109 -2.34 -5.45 7.32
CA VAL A 109 -2.38 -6.91 7.28
C VAL A 109 -3.76 -7.40 7.69
N ALA A 110 -4.06 -8.66 7.37
CA ALA A 110 -5.31 -9.33 7.74
C ALA A 110 -4.99 -10.66 8.40
N GLU A 111 -4.22 -10.63 9.51
CA GLU A 111 -3.57 -11.78 10.11
C GLU A 111 -4.56 -12.88 10.49
N LYS A 112 -5.73 -12.49 11.02
CA LYS A 112 -6.77 -13.42 11.48
C LYS A 112 -7.65 -13.99 10.37
N LEU A 113 -7.54 -13.48 9.14
CA LEU A 113 -8.31 -13.98 8.00
C LEU A 113 -7.49 -15.01 7.21
N SER A 114 -8.08 -16.18 6.93
CA SER A 114 -7.54 -17.13 5.98
C SER A 114 -7.72 -16.65 4.54
N ALA A 115 -6.96 -17.23 3.60
CA ALA A 115 -7.13 -16.96 2.17
C ALA A 115 -8.57 -17.27 1.69
N GLN A 116 -9.21 -18.30 2.24
CA GLN A 116 -10.57 -18.66 1.95
C GLN A 116 -11.57 -17.58 2.42
N GLN A 117 -11.41 -17.07 3.64
CA GLN A 117 -12.25 -15.99 4.17
C GLN A 117 -12.08 -14.70 3.39
N ILE A 118 -10.87 -14.39 2.91
CA ILE A 118 -10.64 -13.23 2.03
C ILE A 118 -11.40 -13.41 0.71
N LEU A 119 -11.37 -14.61 0.10
CA LEU A 119 -12.12 -14.92 -1.10
C LEU A 119 -13.64 -14.75 -0.89
N GLU A 120 -14.17 -15.30 0.18
CA GLU A 120 -15.61 -15.19 0.52
C GLU A 120 -16.02 -13.73 0.71
N ASN A 121 -15.19 -12.91 1.37
CA ASN A 121 -15.43 -11.48 1.52
C ASN A 121 -15.42 -10.76 0.15
N CYS A 122 -14.50 -11.11 -0.75
CA CYS A 122 -14.50 -10.54 -2.11
C CYS A 122 -15.79 -10.89 -2.86
N ARG A 123 -16.22 -12.15 -2.83
CA ARG A 123 -17.46 -12.57 -3.51
C ARG A 123 -18.70 -11.90 -2.94
N LYS A 124 -18.70 -11.59 -1.64
CA LYS A 124 -19.83 -10.96 -0.95
C LYS A 124 -19.89 -9.44 -1.13
N PHE A 125 -18.75 -8.76 -1.18
CA PHE A 125 -18.71 -7.31 -1.04
C PHE A 125 -18.11 -6.55 -2.23
N ASP A 126 -17.41 -7.23 -3.17
CA ASP A 126 -16.79 -6.56 -4.30
C ASP A 126 -17.84 -6.16 -5.35
N SER A 127 -17.68 -4.94 -5.89
CA SER A 127 -18.48 -4.49 -7.01
C SER A 127 -18.07 -5.19 -8.32
N LYS A 128 -18.91 -5.11 -9.35
CA LYS A 128 -18.66 -5.76 -10.64
C LYS A 128 -17.40 -5.23 -11.36
N GLU A 129 -16.96 -4.04 -11.01
CA GLU A 129 -15.78 -3.38 -11.59
C GLU A 129 -14.47 -3.87 -10.99
N GLU A 130 -14.51 -4.50 -9.82
CA GLU A 130 -13.33 -5.00 -9.12
C GLU A 130 -12.65 -6.13 -9.91
N TRP A 131 -11.30 -6.11 -9.90
CA TRP A 131 -10.51 -7.10 -10.62
C TRP A 131 -10.76 -8.55 -10.15
N THR A 132 -11.17 -8.74 -8.91
CA THR A 132 -11.50 -10.03 -8.30
C THR A 132 -12.70 -10.70 -8.97
N THR A 133 -13.65 -9.94 -9.50
CA THR A 133 -14.83 -10.49 -10.18
C THR A 133 -14.52 -11.09 -11.55
N ARG A 134 -13.35 -10.74 -12.13
CA ARG A 134 -12.88 -11.23 -13.43
C ARG A 134 -12.01 -12.48 -13.33
N ARG A 135 -11.83 -13.05 -12.12
CA ARG A 135 -10.99 -14.23 -11.86
C ARG A 135 -11.81 -15.36 -11.25
N SER A 136 -11.43 -16.60 -11.55
CA SER A 136 -12.03 -17.77 -10.90
C SER A 136 -11.66 -17.85 -9.41
N ASP A 137 -12.45 -18.62 -8.64
CA ASP A 137 -12.16 -18.84 -7.22
C ASP A 137 -10.81 -19.50 -7.00
N GLU A 138 -10.43 -20.44 -7.85
CA GLU A 138 -9.12 -21.10 -7.79
C GLU A 138 -7.97 -20.10 -7.99
N GLN A 139 -8.09 -19.22 -9.00
CA GLN A 139 -7.09 -18.18 -9.26
C GLN A 139 -6.97 -17.21 -8.07
N LEU A 140 -8.10 -16.78 -7.50
CA LEU A 140 -8.10 -15.89 -6.35
C LEU A 140 -7.55 -16.57 -5.10
N LEU A 141 -7.93 -17.81 -4.85
CA LEU A 141 -7.45 -18.55 -3.69
C LEU A 141 -5.92 -18.72 -3.72
N ASN A 142 -5.36 -19.07 -4.90
CA ASN A 142 -3.91 -19.16 -5.08
C ASN A 142 -3.23 -17.80 -4.87
N HIS A 143 -3.81 -16.73 -5.40
CA HIS A 143 -3.34 -15.36 -5.20
C HIS A 143 -3.33 -14.97 -3.70
N PHE A 144 -4.43 -15.21 -2.98
CA PHE A 144 -4.51 -14.89 -1.56
C PHE A 144 -3.59 -15.77 -0.69
N LYS A 145 -3.40 -17.05 -1.04
CA LYS A 145 -2.38 -17.90 -0.38
C LYS A 145 -0.97 -17.34 -0.53
N PHE A 146 -0.61 -16.85 -1.73
CA PHE A 146 0.65 -16.16 -1.95
C PHE A 146 0.77 -14.94 -1.03
N TYR A 147 -0.24 -14.05 -1.01
CA TYR A 147 -0.20 -12.85 -0.18
C TYR A 147 -0.21 -13.14 1.32
N LYS A 148 -0.79 -14.24 1.78
CA LYS A 148 -0.67 -14.69 3.18
C LYS A 148 0.77 -15.07 3.56
N ASN A 149 1.58 -15.56 2.62
CA ASN A 149 3.00 -15.80 2.87
C ASN A 149 3.79 -14.47 2.88
N VAL A 150 3.48 -13.55 1.98
CA VAL A 150 4.05 -12.18 1.99
C VAL A 150 3.71 -11.47 3.30
N GLU A 151 2.49 -11.58 3.78
CA GLU A 151 2.03 -10.99 5.04
C GLU A 151 2.88 -11.43 6.24
N LYS A 152 3.22 -12.72 6.34
CA LYS A 152 4.10 -13.23 7.39
C LYS A 152 5.48 -12.56 7.37
N LYS A 153 6.03 -12.34 6.16
CA LYS A 153 7.29 -11.60 5.98
C LYS A 153 7.11 -10.15 6.43
N ILE A 154 6.05 -9.47 5.97
CA ILE A 154 5.75 -8.08 6.35
C ILE A 154 5.67 -7.93 7.86
N ILE A 155 4.90 -8.78 8.56
CA ILE A 155 4.75 -8.73 10.02
C ILE A 155 6.11 -8.88 10.73
N LYS A 156 6.91 -9.86 10.29
CA LYS A 156 8.25 -10.10 10.84
C LYS A 156 9.16 -8.89 10.63
N ASP A 157 9.19 -8.34 9.43
CA ASP A 157 10.08 -7.25 9.06
C ASP A 157 9.62 -5.91 9.69
N CYS A 158 8.32 -5.67 9.80
CA CYS A 158 7.79 -4.52 10.55
C CYS A 158 8.24 -4.54 12.01
N LYS A 159 8.21 -5.72 12.67
CA LYS A 159 8.76 -5.87 14.04
C LYS A 159 10.26 -5.59 14.08
N LYS A 160 11.03 -6.12 13.11
CA LYS A 160 12.47 -5.91 13.03
C LYS A 160 12.85 -4.44 12.88
N TYR A 161 12.09 -3.70 12.08
CA TYR A 161 12.39 -2.31 11.71
C TYR A 161 11.58 -1.28 12.51
N ASN A 162 10.79 -1.72 13.50
CA ASN A 162 9.92 -0.86 14.30
C ASN A 162 8.97 0.01 13.46
N ILE A 163 8.34 -0.61 12.45
CA ILE A 163 7.33 0.01 11.58
C ILE A 163 5.94 -0.39 12.06
N LYS A 164 4.98 0.53 12.03
CA LYS A 164 3.60 0.25 12.42
C LYS A 164 2.94 -0.74 11.46
N CYS A 165 2.60 -1.93 11.98
CA CYS A 165 1.87 -2.99 11.29
C CYS A 165 0.49 -3.13 11.91
N ILE A 166 -0.56 -2.91 11.14
CA ILE A 166 -1.95 -2.79 11.61
C ILE A 166 -2.76 -3.98 11.10
N ASP A 167 -3.24 -4.82 12.01
CA ASP A 167 -4.17 -5.91 11.67
C ASP A 167 -5.59 -5.36 11.54
N ILE A 168 -6.12 -5.37 10.31
CA ILE A 168 -7.46 -4.89 9.97
C ILE A 168 -8.48 -6.02 9.84
N SER A 169 -8.21 -7.19 10.41
CA SER A 169 -9.08 -8.37 10.31
C SER A 169 -10.45 -8.20 10.97
N THR A 170 -10.57 -7.25 11.90
CA THR A 170 -11.79 -7.01 12.68
C THR A 170 -12.38 -5.65 12.35
N ASP A 171 -12.74 -4.85 13.32
CA ASP A 171 -13.44 -3.57 13.17
C ASP A 171 -12.62 -2.52 12.40
N ARG A 172 -12.59 -2.68 11.07
CA ARG A 172 -11.85 -1.83 10.14
C ARG A 172 -12.26 -0.36 10.24
N GLN A 173 -13.54 -0.08 10.49
CA GLN A 173 -14.01 1.31 10.54
C GLN A 173 -13.47 2.06 11.77
N THR A 174 -13.49 1.42 12.93
CA THR A 174 -12.90 1.99 14.15
C THR A 174 -11.39 2.16 14.03
N ILE A 175 -10.69 1.15 13.48
CA ILE A 175 -9.25 1.23 13.24
C ILE A 175 -8.92 2.41 12.32
N PHE A 176 -9.63 2.58 11.21
CA PHE A 176 -9.38 3.67 10.26
C PHE A 176 -9.62 5.06 10.89
N LYS A 177 -10.64 5.21 11.74
CA LYS A 177 -10.86 6.47 12.47
C LYS A 177 -9.69 6.78 13.42
N GLN A 178 -9.25 5.80 14.20
CA GLN A 178 -8.12 5.96 15.12
C GLN A 178 -6.83 6.36 14.36
N LEU A 179 -6.52 5.67 13.26
CA LEU A 179 -5.35 5.99 12.44
C LEU A 179 -5.44 7.38 11.79
N LEU A 180 -6.65 7.80 11.38
CA LEU A 180 -6.85 9.15 10.84
C LEU A 180 -6.60 10.23 11.91
N ASP A 181 -7.03 10.00 13.14
CA ASP A 181 -6.78 10.91 14.25
C ASP A 181 -5.29 10.96 14.63
N GLU A 182 -4.57 9.83 14.58
CA GLU A 182 -3.10 9.81 14.73
C GLU A 182 -2.41 10.63 13.63
N ILE A 183 -2.81 10.48 12.37
CA ILE A 183 -2.26 11.25 11.24
C ILE A 183 -2.49 12.75 11.44
N LYS A 184 -3.69 13.15 11.90
CA LYS A 184 -3.99 14.55 12.23
C LYS A 184 -3.03 15.13 13.26
N GLN A 185 -2.73 14.38 14.29
CA GLN A 185 -1.79 14.80 15.33
C GLN A 185 -0.36 14.94 14.77
N GLU A 186 0.09 13.98 13.94
CA GLU A 186 1.44 14.01 13.37
C GLU A 186 1.66 15.10 12.31
N ILE A 187 0.60 15.53 11.59
CA ILE A 187 0.69 16.59 10.57
C ILE A 187 0.60 17.98 11.20
N ASN A 188 -0.11 18.10 12.32
CA ASN A 188 -0.32 19.41 13.01
C ASN A 188 0.77 19.73 14.04
N MET A 189 1.73 18.84 14.27
CA MET A 189 2.93 19.05 15.07
C MET A 189 4.06 19.66 14.24
#